data_d626dc76bab9afbe61ab2f2ea9544992
#
_entry.id   d626dc76bab9afbe61ab2f2ea9544992
#
_cell.length_a   1.000
_cell.length_b   1.000
_cell.length_c   1.000
_cell.angle_alpha   90.00
_cell.angle_beta   90.00
_cell.angle_gamma   90.00
#
_symmetry.space_group_name_H-M   'P 1'
#
loop_
_entity.id
_entity.type
_entity.pdbx_description
1 polymer ?
#
loop_
_entity_poly.entity_id
_entity_poly.type
_entity_poly.pdbx_seq_one_letter_code
_entity_poly.pdbx_strand_id
1 'polypeptide(L)'
;MDKDTKTESYPVRLGDFIYLFSDGYGRVNYNVEITYGDTTVTFEDFPELSEEISNYDNCIVTSAHVDDCWLCVHVEDSKYCSESHSVRVGDLLNLFSNKGILNFSVELNDFDAIADFEVPVELSKYISRYFDCVCRSCYWEDGCLCIFVKELYEN
;
A
#
# COMPACT_ATOMS: atom_id res chain seq x y z
N MET A 1 2.31 -19.12 -23.71
CA MET A 1 2.40 -18.41 -23.59
C MET A 1 2.40 -17.92 -23.01
N ASP A 2 2.09 -18.12 -22.58
CA ASP A 2 2.08 -17.48 -22.20
C ASP A 2 2.17 -16.78 -21.68
N LYS A 3 2.37 -17.27 -21.40
CA LYS A 3 2.76 -16.41 -20.77
C LYS A 3 2.38 -15.09 -20.59
N ASP A 4 2.15 -14.75 -21.09
CA ASP A 4 1.79 -13.42 -21.10
C ASP A 4 0.49 -13.09 -20.47
N THR A 5 -0.07 -14.00 -19.74
CA THR A 5 -1.24 -13.77 -18.92
C THR A 5 -0.86 -13.21 -17.57
N LYS A 6 0.43 -13.08 -17.32
CA LYS A 6 0.89 -12.47 -16.09
C LYS A 6 0.54 -11.00 -16.10
N THR A 7 -0.12 -10.56 -15.05
CA THR A 7 -0.40 -9.14 -14.87
C THR A 7 0.90 -8.41 -14.55
N GLU A 8 1.13 -7.32 -15.24
CA GLU A 8 2.32 -6.54 -15.00
C GLU A 8 2.26 -5.86 -13.64
N SER A 9 3.39 -5.87 -12.94
CA SER A 9 3.54 -5.15 -11.70
C SER A 9 4.10 -3.77 -12.01
N TYR A 10 3.47 -2.75 -11.46
CA TYR A 10 3.93 -1.37 -11.63
C TYR A 10 4.56 -0.86 -10.35
N PRO A 11 5.58 -0.01 -10.44
CA PRO A 11 6.09 0.65 -9.26
C PRO A 11 4.96 1.41 -8.56
N VAL A 12 4.96 1.39 -7.25
CA VAL A 12 3.93 2.10 -6.48
C VAL A 12 4.41 3.52 -6.23
N ARG A 13 3.69 4.50 -6.76
CA ARG A 13 3.99 5.90 -6.59
C ARG A 13 3.52 6.35 -5.21
N LEU A 14 4.30 7.20 -4.56
CA LEU A 14 3.98 7.62 -3.19
C LEU A 14 2.59 8.23 -3.09
N GLY A 15 2.23 9.10 -4.02
CA GLY A 15 0.90 9.72 -3.99
C GLY A 15 -0.23 8.69 -4.02
N ASP A 16 -0.09 7.68 -4.87
CA ASP A 16 -1.09 6.61 -4.98
C ASP A 16 -1.13 5.75 -3.73
N PHE A 17 0.03 5.48 -3.15
CA PHE A 17 0.13 4.67 -1.93
C PHE A 17 -0.54 5.38 -0.75
N ILE A 18 -0.18 6.63 -0.51
CA ILE A 18 -0.69 7.37 0.66
C ILE A 18 -2.18 7.65 0.52
N TYR A 19 -2.66 7.87 -0.71
CA TYR A 19 -4.07 8.11 -0.93
C TYR A 19 -4.93 6.95 -0.39
N LEU A 20 -4.42 5.73 -0.45
CA LEU A 20 -5.14 4.56 0.09
C LEU A 20 -5.39 4.68 1.59
N PHE A 21 -4.54 5.41 2.30
CA PHE A 21 -4.64 5.60 3.75
C PHE A 21 -5.31 6.93 4.10
N SER A 22 -5.93 7.59 3.14
CA SER A 22 -6.62 8.86 3.35
C SER A 22 -8.12 8.63 3.55
N ASP A 23 -8.81 9.72 3.88
CA ASP A 23 -10.26 9.71 4.08
C ASP A 23 -11.05 9.74 2.77
N GLY A 24 -10.38 9.66 1.62
CA GLY A 24 -11.01 9.74 0.33
C GLY A 24 -11.12 11.17 -0.20
N TYR A 25 -10.80 12.16 0.63
CA TYR A 25 -10.85 13.57 0.25
C TYR A 25 -9.46 14.21 0.26
N GLY A 26 -8.42 13.40 0.42
CA GLY A 26 -7.06 13.88 0.37
C GLY A 26 -6.40 14.10 1.73
N ARG A 27 -7.09 13.87 2.83
CA ARG A 27 -6.51 14.00 4.15
C ARG A 27 -6.12 12.62 4.69
N VAL A 28 -4.86 12.47 5.05
CA VAL A 28 -4.33 11.20 5.52
C VAL A 28 -4.74 10.96 6.97
N ASN A 29 -5.13 9.73 7.29
CA ASN A 29 -5.59 9.36 8.64
C ASN A 29 -4.46 8.98 9.58
N TYR A 30 -3.23 9.23 9.20
CA TYR A 30 -2.03 8.87 9.97
C TYR A 30 -1.04 10.01 9.92
N ASN A 31 -0.16 10.05 10.92
CA ASN A 31 1.03 10.85 10.77
C ASN A 31 1.90 10.14 9.74
N VAL A 32 2.62 10.89 8.93
CA VAL A 32 3.39 10.30 7.83
C VAL A 32 4.87 10.63 8.01
N GLU A 33 5.70 9.61 7.86
CA GLU A 33 7.15 9.77 7.87
C GLU A 33 7.67 9.26 6.52
N ILE A 34 8.36 10.11 5.79
CA ILE A 34 8.93 9.77 4.49
C ILE A 34 10.44 9.81 4.60
N THR A 35 11.08 8.69 4.30
CA THR A 35 12.54 8.59 4.29
C THR A 35 13.02 8.51 2.86
N TYR A 36 13.83 9.47 2.47
CA TYR A 36 14.38 9.59 1.13
C TYR A 36 15.91 9.64 1.26
N GLY A 37 16.60 8.54 0.92
CA GLY A 37 18.03 8.46 1.15
C GLY A 37 18.37 8.60 2.62
N ASP A 38 19.15 9.62 2.94
CA ASP A 38 19.55 9.88 4.32
C ASP A 38 18.65 10.92 4.99
N THR A 39 17.64 11.39 4.29
CA THR A 39 16.77 12.46 4.78
C THR A 39 15.41 11.88 5.18
N THR A 40 14.93 12.31 6.34
CA THR A 40 13.60 11.92 6.81
C THR A 40 12.78 13.18 7.04
N VAL A 41 11.57 13.22 6.49
CA VAL A 41 10.62 14.31 6.73
C VAL A 41 9.36 13.75 7.36
N THR A 42 8.75 14.54 8.24
CA THR A 42 7.57 14.10 8.97
C THR A 42 6.42 15.08 8.77
N PHE A 43 5.22 14.53 8.75
CA PHE A 43 3.98 15.30 8.62
C PHE A 43 3.02 14.81 9.69
N GLU A 44 2.64 15.70 10.60
CA GLU A 44 1.78 15.35 11.72
C GLU A 44 0.38 15.93 11.55
N ASP A 45 -0.55 15.44 12.39
CA ASP A 45 -1.91 15.98 12.48
C ASP A 45 -2.73 15.82 11.20
N PHE A 46 -2.74 14.60 10.66
CA PHE A 46 -3.56 14.26 9.49
C PHE A 46 -3.23 15.15 8.29
N PRO A 47 -2.03 15.02 7.73
CA PRO A 47 -1.58 15.91 6.65
C PRO A 47 -2.44 15.80 5.40
N GLU A 48 -2.46 16.89 4.63
CA GLU A 48 -3.16 16.90 3.35
C GLU A 48 -2.20 16.55 2.22
N LEU A 49 -2.62 15.61 1.38
CA LEU A 49 -1.80 15.14 0.27
C LEU A 49 -1.42 16.26 -0.68
N SER A 50 -2.40 17.11 -1.04
CA SER A 50 -2.18 18.14 -2.06
C SER A 50 -1.29 19.28 -1.60
N GLU A 51 -1.16 19.51 -0.31
CA GLU A 51 -0.41 20.66 0.20
C GLU A 51 0.93 20.28 0.79
N GLU A 52 0.94 19.25 1.63
CA GLU A 52 2.14 18.93 2.40
C GLU A 52 2.99 17.84 1.78
N ILE A 53 2.36 16.83 1.23
CA ILE A 53 3.04 15.63 0.74
C ILE A 53 3.26 15.66 -0.77
N SER A 54 2.59 16.58 -1.47
CA SER A 54 2.60 16.62 -2.93
C SER A 54 3.98 16.68 -3.57
N ASN A 55 4.96 17.26 -2.88
CA ASN A 55 6.31 17.34 -3.41
C ASN A 55 6.96 15.97 -3.59
N TYR A 56 6.42 14.95 -2.94
CA TYR A 56 6.96 13.60 -2.96
C TYR A 56 6.09 12.61 -3.75
N ASP A 57 4.98 13.10 -4.33
CA ASP A 57 3.99 12.25 -4.99
C ASP A 57 4.58 11.32 -6.05
N ASN A 58 5.58 11.78 -6.79
CA ASN A 58 6.16 11.02 -7.87
C ASN A 58 7.31 10.10 -7.46
N CYS A 59 7.66 10.11 -6.19
CA CYS A 59 8.66 9.18 -5.68
C CYS A 59 8.10 7.77 -5.68
N ILE A 60 8.96 6.78 -5.81
CA ILE A 60 8.56 5.37 -5.79
C ILE A 60 8.73 4.82 -4.38
N VAL A 61 7.70 4.18 -3.86
CA VAL A 61 7.74 3.53 -2.55
C VAL A 61 8.55 2.24 -2.67
N THR A 62 9.54 2.08 -1.79
CA THR A 62 10.35 0.86 -1.76
C THR A 62 10.01 -0.04 -0.59
N SER A 63 9.55 0.53 0.51
CA SER A 63 9.06 -0.24 1.65
C SER A 63 8.21 0.65 2.54
N ALA A 64 7.41 0.02 3.40
CA ALA A 64 6.53 0.75 4.31
C ALA A 64 6.28 -0.07 5.56
N HIS A 65 5.96 0.60 6.65
CA HIS A 65 5.48 -0.05 7.86
C HIS A 65 4.63 0.94 8.67
N VAL A 66 3.83 0.40 9.56
CA VAL A 66 3.00 1.20 10.46
C VAL A 66 3.54 1.02 11.87
N ASP A 67 3.80 2.13 12.55
CA ASP A 67 4.31 2.12 13.91
C ASP A 67 3.42 3.05 14.72
N ASP A 68 2.54 2.47 15.52
CA ASP A 68 1.53 3.18 16.28
C ASP A 68 0.64 4.00 15.32
N CYS A 69 0.64 5.32 15.40
CA CYS A 69 -0.17 6.16 14.51
C CYS A 69 0.66 6.73 13.35
N TRP A 70 1.84 6.19 13.11
CA TRP A 70 2.73 6.64 12.05
C TRP A 70 2.75 5.68 10.88
N LEU A 71 2.53 6.21 9.68
CA LEU A 71 2.74 5.48 8.44
C LEU A 71 4.14 5.87 7.96
N CYS A 72 5.07 4.91 8.02
CA CYS A 72 6.46 5.15 7.69
C CYS A 72 6.77 4.57 6.32
N VAL A 73 7.29 5.41 5.41
CA VAL A 73 7.48 5.04 4.02
C VAL A 73 8.90 5.37 3.59
N HIS A 74 9.55 4.41 2.95
CA HIS A 74 10.85 4.64 2.31
C HIS A 74 10.61 4.81 0.82
N VAL A 75 11.21 5.83 0.23
CA VAL A 75 11.02 6.15 -1.18
C VAL A 75 12.35 6.40 -1.88
N GLU A 76 12.29 6.34 -3.22
CA GLU A 76 13.41 6.72 -4.06
C GLU A 76 12.91 7.51 -5.24
N ASP A 77 13.80 8.20 -5.93
CA ASP A 77 13.44 8.96 -7.13
C ASP A 77 12.95 8.04 -8.22
N SER A 78 11.94 8.49 -8.94
CA SER A 78 11.50 7.80 -10.14
C SER A 78 11.89 8.62 -11.35
N LYS A 79 12.71 8.02 -12.22
CA LYS A 79 13.07 8.64 -13.49
C LYS A 79 12.06 8.31 -14.58
N TYR A 80 11.26 7.28 -14.35
CA TYR A 80 10.45 6.70 -15.42
C TYR A 80 8.96 6.61 -15.10
N CYS A 81 8.55 6.92 -13.89
CA CYS A 81 7.16 6.73 -13.51
C CYS A 81 6.55 8.03 -13.01
N SER A 82 5.99 8.79 -13.94
CA SER A 82 5.25 10.01 -13.58
C SER A 82 3.75 9.78 -13.63
N GLU A 83 3.32 8.59 -14.06
CA GLU A 83 1.91 8.28 -14.18
C GLU A 83 1.36 7.57 -12.97
N SER A 84 0.12 7.91 -12.63
CA SER A 84 -0.61 7.24 -11.57
C SER A 84 -1.14 5.90 -12.08
N HIS A 85 -0.97 4.87 -11.28
CA HIS A 85 -1.52 3.55 -11.58
C HIS A 85 -2.29 3.05 -10.38
N SER A 86 -3.31 2.24 -10.64
CA SER A 86 -4.03 1.58 -9.56
C SER A 86 -3.09 0.67 -8.79
N VAL A 87 -3.18 0.70 -7.48
CA VAL A 87 -2.35 -0.14 -6.62
C VAL A 87 -3.07 -1.47 -6.42
N ARG A 88 -2.37 -2.57 -6.70
CA ARG A 88 -2.92 -3.90 -6.50
C ARG A 88 -2.50 -4.48 -5.16
N VAL A 89 -3.29 -5.42 -4.67
CA VAL A 89 -3.02 -6.05 -3.37
C VAL A 89 -1.61 -6.60 -3.29
N GLY A 90 -1.16 -7.31 -4.33
CA GLY A 90 0.19 -7.89 -4.34
C GLY A 90 1.28 -6.85 -4.21
N ASP A 91 1.16 -5.76 -4.97
CA ASP A 91 2.16 -4.69 -4.93
C ASP A 91 2.15 -3.98 -3.57
N LEU A 92 0.96 -3.76 -3.02
CA LEU A 92 0.85 -3.12 -1.71
C LEU A 92 1.47 -3.98 -0.61
N LEU A 93 1.11 -5.27 -0.57
CA LEU A 93 1.59 -6.15 0.49
C LEU A 93 3.10 -6.37 0.44
N ASN A 94 3.66 -6.40 -0.77
CA ASN A 94 5.11 -6.52 -0.90
C ASN A 94 5.85 -5.38 -0.20
N LEU A 95 5.28 -4.19 -0.20
CA LEU A 95 5.91 -3.03 0.44
C LEU A 95 6.02 -3.20 1.96
N PHE A 96 5.09 -3.94 2.55
CA PHE A 96 5.05 -4.18 3.99
C PHE A 96 5.75 -5.48 4.39
N SER A 97 6.14 -6.30 3.44
CA SER A 97 6.68 -7.62 3.76
C SER A 97 8.16 -7.59 4.07
N ASN A 98 8.59 -8.59 4.84
CA ASN A 98 9.99 -8.87 5.05
C ASN A 98 10.24 -10.25 4.44
N LYS A 99 10.92 -10.27 3.31
CA LYS A 99 11.22 -11.51 2.57
C LYS A 99 9.96 -12.32 2.28
N GLY A 100 8.89 -11.64 1.90
CA GLY A 100 7.63 -12.29 1.52
C GLY A 100 6.76 -12.70 2.68
N ILE A 101 7.05 -12.25 3.90
CA ILE A 101 6.27 -12.57 5.08
C ILE A 101 5.81 -11.30 5.77
N LEU A 102 4.52 -11.26 6.13
CA LEU A 102 3.95 -10.15 6.88
C LEU A 102 3.85 -10.51 8.36
N ASN A 103 4.19 -9.55 9.23
CA ASN A 103 4.15 -9.73 10.68
C ASN A 103 2.80 -9.32 11.28
N PHE A 104 1.79 -9.17 10.44
CA PHE A 104 0.46 -8.75 10.87
C PHE A 104 -0.59 -9.46 10.04
N SER A 105 -1.82 -9.44 10.53
CA SER A 105 -2.94 -10.06 9.82
C SER A 105 -3.43 -9.14 8.70
N VAL A 106 -4.11 -9.72 7.72
CA VAL A 106 -4.65 -8.97 6.57
C VAL A 106 -6.12 -9.34 6.38
N GLU A 107 -6.93 -8.34 6.12
CA GLU A 107 -8.33 -8.54 5.75
C GLU A 107 -8.58 -7.87 4.40
N LEU A 108 -9.14 -8.62 3.45
CA LEU A 108 -9.54 -8.09 2.15
C LEU A 108 -11.07 -8.06 2.11
N ASN A 109 -11.64 -6.95 1.68
CA ASN A 109 -13.08 -6.74 1.77
C ASN A 109 -13.59 -5.93 0.57
N ASP A 110 -14.68 -6.40 -0.07
CA ASP A 110 -15.30 -5.66 -1.19
C ASP A 110 -16.77 -5.33 -0.91
N PHE A 111 -17.18 -5.38 0.37
CA PHE A 111 -18.54 -5.17 0.85
C PHE A 111 -19.45 -6.39 0.71
N ASP A 112 -19.16 -7.30 -0.24
CA ASP A 112 -19.96 -8.50 -0.44
C ASP A 112 -19.28 -9.73 0.14
N ALA A 113 -17.96 -9.71 0.21
CA ALA A 113 -17.17 -10.84 0.67
C ALA A 113 -15.96 -10.35 1.46
N ILE A 114 -15.48 -11.19 2.36
CA ILE A 114 -14.31 -10.92 3.19
C ILE A 114 -13.38 -12.12 3.13
N ALA A 115 -12.10 -11.85 2.96
CA ALA A 115 -11.06 -12.88 3.05
C ALA A 115 -10.06 -12.45 4.13
N ASP A 116 -9.85 -13.31 5.12
CA ASP A 116 -8.99 -13.04 6.25
C ASP A 116 -7.75 -13.92 6.21
N PHE A 117 -6.62 -13.35 6.61
CA PHE A 117 -5.34 -14.05 6.66
C PHE A 117 -4.67 -13.71 7.98
N GLU A 118 -4.42 -14.71 8.80
CA GLU A 118 -3.81 -14.50 10.12
C GLU A 118 -2.29 -14.50 10.06
N VAL A 119 -1.71 -13.72 10.95
CA VAL A 119 -0.25 -13.61 11.08
C VAL A 119 0.36 -14.94 11.52
N PRO A 120 1.53 -15.36 10.98
CA PRO A 120 2.27 -14.71 9.90
C PRO A 120 1.63 -14.99 8.54
N VAL A 121 1.57 -13.96 7.70
CA VAL A 121 1.00 -14.10 6.36
C VAL A 121 2.12 -14.31 5.36
N GLU A 122 2.15 -15.48 4.73
CA GLU A 122 3.14 -15.80 3.70
C GLU A 122 2.57 -15.44 2.34
N LEU A 123 3.21 -14.49 1.65
CA LEU A 123 2.70 -13.97 0.39
C LEU A 123 2.65 -15.01 -0.73
N SER A 124 3.49 -16.05 -0.64
CA SER A 124 3.52 -17.12 -1.63
C SER A 124 2.41 -18.15 -1.44
N LYS A 125 1.60 -18.02 -0.40
CA LYS A 125 0.55 -18.99 -0.08
C LYS A 125 -0.81 -18.52 -0.57
N TYR A 126 -1.86 -18.85 0.18
CA TYR A 126 -3.25 -18.61 -0.20
C TYR A 126 -3.57 -17.18 -0.63
N ILE A 127 -3.00 -16.20 0.05
CA ILE A 127 -3.27 -14.80 -0.24
C ILE A 127 -2.86 -14.39 -1.67
N SER A 128 -1.92 -15.13 -2.28
CA SER A 128 -1.46 -14.79 -3.63
C SER A 128 -2.58 -14.83 -4.67
N ARG A 129 -3.65 -15.54 -4.39
CA ARG A 129 -4.81 -15.60 -5.27
C ARG A 129 -5.47 -14.25 -5.50
N TYR A 130 -5.27 -13.33 -4.56
CA TYR A 130 -5.94 -12.04 -4.58
C TYR A 130 -5.02 -10.90 -5.01
N PHE A 131 -3.80 -11.22 -5.46
CA PHE A 131 -2.80 -10.20 -5.75
C PHE A 131 -3.20 -9.20 -6.83
N ASP A 132 -4.05 -9.60 -7.76
CA ASP A 132 -4.48 -8.70 -8.84
C ASP A 132 -5.68 -7.83 -8.47
N CYS A 133 -6.27 -8.05 -7.30
CA CYS A 133 -7.37 -7.20 -6.85
C CYS A 133 -6.88 -5.77 -6.67
N VAL A 134 -7.69 -4.81 -7.10
CA VAL A 134 -7.33 -3.39 -7.03
C VAL A 134 -7.75 -2.80 -5.70
N CYS A 135 -6.80 -2.19 -5.01
CA CYS A 135 -7.04 -1.54 -3.72
C CYS A 135 -7.83 -0.25 -3.89
N ARG A 136 -8.80 -0.02 -3.01
CA ARG A 136 -9.57 1.23 -2.96
C ARG A 136 -9.17 2.07 -1.77
N SER A 137 -8.98 1.45 -0.61
CA SER A 137 -8.56 2.14 0.59
C SER A 137 -8.01 1.14 1.58
N CYS A 138 -7.23 1.62 2.53
CA CYS A 138 -6.60 0.80 3.54
C CYS A 138 -6.66 1.49 4.89
N TYR A 139 -6.76 0.69 5.94
CA TYR A 139 -6.59 1.21 7.29
C TYR A 139 -6.00 0.11 8.17
N TRP A 140 -5.44 0.53 9.29
CA TRP A 140 -4.79 -0.36 10.25
C TRP A 140 -5.63 -0.41 11.50
N GLU A 141 -5.99 -1.61 11.95
CA GLU A 141 -6.78 -1.78 13.15
C GLU A 141 -6.39 -3.04 13.91
N ASP A 142 -5.99 -2.87 15.16
CA ASP A 142 -5.69 -4.00 16.07
C ASP A 142 -4.74 -5.04 15.48
N GLY A 143 -3.66 -4.59 14.87
CA GLY A 143 -2.67 -5.49 14.32
C GLY A 143 -3.08 -6.12 13.00
N CYS A 144 -4.09 -5.57 12.35
CA CYS A 144 -4.57 -6.06 11.08
C CYS A 144 -4.60 -4.95 10.04
N LEU A 145 -4.04 -5.20 8.85
CA LEU A 145 -4.15 -4.29 7.74
C LEU A 145 -5.42 -4.63 6.99
N CYS A 146 -6.38 -3.71 7.01
CA CYS A 146 -7.67 -3.89 6.36
C CYS A 146 -7.66 -3.18 5.01
N ILE A 147 -7.92 -3.91 3.94
CA ILE A 147 -7.85 -3.40 2.58
C ILE A 147 -9.22 -3.55 1.92
N PHE A 148 -9.82 -2.43 1.53
CA PHE A 148 -11.00 -2.46 0.69
C PHE A 148 -10.56 -2.54 -0.75
N VAL A 149 -11.12 -3.51 -1.49
CA VAL A 149 -10.81 -3.72 -2.90
C VAL A 149 -12.04 -3.44 -3.73
N LYS A 150 -11.85 -3.16 -5.01
CA LYS A 150 -12.96 -2.92 -5.93
C LYS A 150 -13.84 -4.14 -6.05
N GLU A 151 -13.20 -5.29 -6.22
CA GLU A 151 -13.88 -6.56 -6.40
C GLU A 151 -12.94 -7.65 -5.89
N LEU A 152 -13.44 -8.48 -5.00
CA LEU A 152 -12.66 -9.57 -4.44
C LEU A 152 -12.81 -10.79 -5.34
N TYR A 153 -11.76 -11.07 -6.09
CA TYR A 153 -11.75 -12.21 -6.99
C TYR A 153 -10.42 -12.94 -6.85
N GLU A 154 -10.48 -14.25 -7.12
CA GLU A 154 -9.28 -15.08 -7.07
C GLU A 154 -8.72 -15.28 -8.46
N ASN A 155 -7.40 -15.29 -8.55
CA ASN A 155 -6.72 -15.60 -9.82
C ASN A 155 -6.45 -17.09 -9.95
#